data_5fb6a2695a89260b9a950f70d7906fc9
#
_entry.id   5fb6a2695a89260b9a950f70d7906fc9
#
_cell.length_a   1.000
_cell.length_b   1.000
_cell.length_c   1.000
_cell.angle_alpha   90.00
_cell.angle_beta   90.00
_cell.angle_gamma   90.00
#
_symmetry.space_group_name_H-M   'P 1'
#
loop_
_entity.id
_entity.type
_entity.pdbx_description
1 polymer ?
#
loop_
_entity_poly.entity_id
_entity_poly.type
_entity_poly.pdbx_seq_one_letter_code
_entity_poly.pdbx_strand_id
1 'polypeptide(L)'
;MTKMIQCISPVDGRVWAERPALTLDEARAAAARAKAAQKDWAARPLAERIALVQAGVAKLNEMKDQVVEELAWQMGRPTRFGGEFGGVNDRTAYMSEIAADSLAPMVVEDSDRFKRQIAREAVGVVFIIAPWNYPYLTTINTLVPALIAGNTVVLKHATQTMLVGERLAEAFHAAGVPGDVFQNVYLTHDVTEALIQERAFNFSNFTGSVGGGANIERAAAGTFTGLGLELGGKDPGYVMDDADLDAAVDSLMDGAMFNAGQCCCGIERIYVHESLYDAFVEKSVAWVNALKLGNPFDADSTIGPMANKRFAAVVREQVAEAIAAGAKPLIDPANFPADDGGAYLAPQILVNVDHSMRVMKEESFGPVVGIMKVSSDAEAIALMNDSPYGLTCSLWTSNPDRAAEIGAQIETGTVFMNRCDYLDPALCWTGCKDTGRGGSLSVLGFYSVTRPKSYHLKKVTK
;
A
#
# COMPACT_ATOMS: atom_id res chain seq x y z
N MET A 1 31.18 -8.95 11.25
CA MET A 1 30.93 -7.51 11.14
C MET A 1 29.43 -7.31 11.03
N THR A 2 28.84 -6.41 11.81
CA THR A 2 27.42 -6.09 11.73
C THR A 2 27.12 -5.44 10.38
N LYS A 3 26.14 -5.98 9.63
CA LYS A 3 25.75 -5.43 8.34
C LYS A 3 24.99 -4.12 8.55
N MET A 4 25.42 -3.05 7.87
CA MET A 4 24.73 -1.77 7.92
C MET A 4 23.63 -1.72 6.85
N ILE A 5 22.48 -1.21 7.22
CA ILE A 5 21.35 -0.91 6.32
C ILE A 5 21.38 0.59 6.07
N GLN A 6 21.42 1.01 4.80
CA GLN A 6 21.59 2.42 4.41
C GLN A 6 20.40 2.88 3.55
N CYS A 7 19.81 4.02 3.94
CA CYS A 7 18.90 4.77 3.09
C CYS A 7 19.72 5.77 2.27
N ILE A 8 19.67 5.61 0.95
CA ILE A 8 20.30 6.55 0.01
C ILE A 8 19.23 7.54 -0.43
N SER A 9 19.49 8.83 -0.21
CA SER A 9 18.59 9.89 -0.65
C SER A 9 18.52 9.97 -2.17
N PRO A 10 17.30 9.99 -2.77
CA PRO A 10 17.17 10.22 -4.20
C PRO A 10 17.42 11.68 -4.59
N VAL A 11 17.44 12.60 -3.64
CA VAL A 11 17.60 14.04 -3.87
C VAL A 11 19.01 14.39 -4.31
N ASP A 12 20.02 13.80 -3.65
CA ASP A 12 21.44 14.13 -3.86
C ASP A 12 22.37 12.90 -3.85
N GLY A 13 21.83 11.69 -3.69
CA GLY A 13 22.59 10.44 -3.72
C GLY A 13 23.40 10.12 -2.45
N ARG A 14 23.35 10.96 -1.41
CA ARG A 14 24.08 10.69 -0.14
C ARG A 14 23.38 9.63 0.71
N VAL A 15 24.14 9.02 1.60
CA VAL A 15 23.58 8.22 2.70
C VAL A 15 22.86 9.17 3.66
N TRP A 16 21.52 9.10 3.69
CA TRP A 16 20.72 9.94 4.57
C TRP A 16 20.60 9.36 5.98
N ALA A 17 20.38 8.04 6.06
CA ALA A 17 20.28 7.33 7.33
C ALA A 17 20.96 5.97 7.23
N GLU A 18 21.54 5.53 8.34
CA GLU A 18 22.22 4.24 8.44
C GLU A 18 21.92 3.61 9.79
N ARG A 19 21.60 2.30 9.81
CA ARG A 19 21.33 1.52 11.02
C ARG A 19 21.98 0.13 10.94
N PRO A 20 22.47 -0.41 12.07
CA PRO A 20 22.94 -1.78 12.11
C PRO A 20 21.78 -2.76 11.97
N ALA A 21 21.91 -3.75 11.10
CA ALA A 21 20.98 -4.85 11.04
C ALA A 21 21.14 -5.77 12.25
N LEU A 22 20.05 -6.25 12.80
CA LEU A 22 20.08 -7.30 13.82
C LEU A 22 20.64 -8.60 13.24
N THR A 23 21.43 -9.29 14.02
CA THR A 23 21.77 -10.69 13.79
C THR A 23 20.53 -11.56 13.94
N LEU A 24 20.56 -12.79 13.44
CA LEU A 24 19.44 -13.73 13.58
C LEU A 24 19.08 -13.99 15.05
N ASP A 25 20.09 -14.10 15.93
CA ASP A 25 19.84 -14.34 17.37
C ASP A 25 19.22 -13.12 18.08
N GLU A 26 19.66 -11.91 17.76
CA GLU A 26 19.03 -10.68 18.26
C GLU A 26 17.59 -10.55 17.76
N ALA A 27 17.34 -10.90 16.50
CA ALA A 27 16.00 -10.87 15.90
C ALA A 27 15.07 -11.95 16.52
N ARG A 28 15.57 -13.16 16.78
CA ARG A 28 14.86 -14.20 17.57
C ARG A 28 14.50 -13.70 18.97
N ALA A 29 15.44 -13.02 19.65
CA ALA A 29 15.20 -12.44 20.97
C ALA A 29 14.11 -11.36 20.92
N ALA A 30 14.07 -10.51 19.88
CA ALA A 30 13.00 -9.53 19.70
C ALA A 30 11.63 -10.20 19.52
N ALA A 31 11.52 -11.22 18.66
CA ALA A 31 10.29 -11.98 18.49
C ALA A 31 9.85 -12.70 19.78
N ALA A 32 10.80 -13.23 20.55
CA ALA A 32 10.53 -13.86 21.85
C ALA A 32 9.97 -12.86 22.88
N ARG A 33 10.51 -11.64 22.95
CA ARG A 33 9.97 -10.57 23.82
C ARG A 33 8.54 -10.19 23.42
N ALA A 34 8.27 -10.01 22.11
CA ALA A 34 6.92 -9.76 21.62
C ALA A 34 5.95 -10.87 22.04
N LYS A 35 6.37 -12.14 21.88
CA LYS A 35 5.57 -13.29 22.29
C LYS A 35 5.29 -13.32 23.79
N ALA A 36 6.27 -12.96 24.62
CA ALA A 36 6.10 -12.90 26.08
C ALA A 36 5.11 -11.80 26.51
N ALA A 37 5.17 -10.62 25.88
CA ALA A 37 4.31 -9.49 26.20
C ALA A 37 2.86 -9.65 25.70
N GLN A 38 2.59 -10.57 24.78
CA GLN A 38 1.31 -10.64 24.08
C GLN A 38 0.11 -10.94 25.01
N LYS A 39 0.26 -11.83 25.95
CA LYS A 39 -0.84 -12.21 26.85
C LYS A 39 -1.28 -11.07 27.76
N ASP A 40 -0.32 -10.33 28.31
CA ASP A 40 -0.58 -9.19 29.17
C ASP A 40 -1.22 -8.04 28.39
N TRP A 41 -0.76 -7.81 27.15
CA TRP A 41 -1.37 -6.85 26.25
C TRP A 41 -2.82 -7.24 25.89
N ALA A 42 -3.06 -8.49 25.52
CA ALA A 42 -4.40 -8.98 25.17
C ALA A 42 -5.37 -8.95 26.36
N ALA A 43 -4.87 -9.08 27.59
CA ALA A 43 -5.68 -9.03 28.81
C ALA A 43 -6.16 -7.61 29.16
N ARG A 44 -5.58 -6.55 28.59
CA ARG A 44 -6.06 -5.18 28.80
C ARG A 44 -7.46 -5.00 28.21
N PRO A 45 -8.32 -4.20 28.83
CA PRO A 45 -9.62 -3.85 28.27
C PRO A 45 -9.51 -3.31 26.84
N LEU A 46 -10.45 -3.66 25.97
CA LEU A 46 -10.45 -3.20 24.57
C LEU A 46 -10.38 -1.67 24.47
N ALA A 47 -11.16 -0.96 25.29
CA ALA A 47 -11.16 0.50 25.32
C ALA A 47 -9.80 1.10 25.68
N GLU A 48 -9.02 0.46 26.56
CA GLU A 48 -7.66 0.90 26.91
C GLU A 48 -6.71 0.73 25.72
N ARG A 49 -6.78 -0.41 25.01
CA ARG A 49 -5.96 -0.64 23.81
C ARG A 49 -6.28 0.36 22.72
N ILE A 50 -7.57 0.65 22.49
CA ILE A 50 -8.01 1.68 21.52
C ILE A 50 -7.44 3.04 21.92
N ALA A 51 -7.59 3.46 23.18
CA ALA A 51 -7.11 4.75 23.65
C ALA A 51 -5.59 4.90 23.48
N LEU A 52 -4.81 3.85 23.78
CA LEU A 52 -3.36 3.87 23.58
C LEU A 52 -2.95 3.95 22.12
N VAL A 53 -3.66 3.26 21.21
CA VAL A 53 -3.40 3.33 19.78
C VAL A 53 -3.73 4.71 19.21
N GLN A 54 -4.87 5.29 19.60
CA GLN A 54 -5.25 6.66 19.21
C GLN A 54 -4.24 7.70 19.75
N ALA A 55 -3.79 7.55 21.00
CA ALA A 55 -2.77 8.41 21.56
C ALA A 55 -1.42 8.26 20.84
N GLY A 56 -1.06 7.06 20.36
CA GLY A 56 0.13 6.82 19.54
C GLY A 56 0.09 7.61 18.23
N VAL A 57 -1.05 7.58 17.54
CA VAL A 57 -1.25 8.37 16.32
C VAL A 57 -1.25 9.89 16.61
N ALA A 58 -1.85 10.32 17.74
CA ALA A 58 -1.78 11.72 18.15
C ALA A 58 -0.32 12.16 18.38
N LYS A 59 0.50 11.33 19.01
CA LYS A 59 1.95 11.60 19.18
C LYS A 59 2.69 11.65 17.85
N LEU A 60 2.34 10.80 16.90
CA LEU A 60 2.90 10.88 15.54
C LEU A 60 2.56 12.21 14.85
N ASN A 61 1.33 12.72 15.04
CA ASN A 61 0.91 14.01 14.49
C ASN A 61 1.74 15.19 15.05
N GLU A 62 2.24 15.08 16.29
CA GLU A 62 3.14 16.10 16.88
C GLU A 62 4.49 16.16 16.15
N MET A 63 4.89 15.09 15.43
CA MET A 63 6.13 14.99 14.68
C MET A 63 6.00 15.39 13.20
N LYS A 64 4.89 16.03 12.80
CA LYS A 64 4.53 16.27 11.41
C LYS A 64 5.64 16.90 10.57
N ASP A 65 6.24 17.97 11.03
CA ASP A 65 7.25 18.69 10.25
C ASP A 65 8.51 17.84 10.03
N GLN A 66 8.95 17.12 11.04
CA GLN A 66 10.05 16.16 10.95
C GLN A 66 9.75 15.02 9.97
N VAL A 67 8.55 14.45 10.03
CA VAL A 67 8.10 13.37 9.14
C VAL A 67 8.09 13.82 7.68
N VAL A 68 7.57 15.02 7.41
CA VAL A 68 7.52 15.58 6.05
C VAL A 68 8.93 15.78 5.48
N GLU A 69 9.84 16.32 6.27
CA GLU A 69 11.25 16.50 5.89
C GLU A 69 11.93 15.15 5.63
N GLU A 70 11.77 14.21 6.56
CA GLU A 70 12.34 12.85 6.44
C GLU A 70 11.83 12.10 5.20
N LEU A 71 10.55 12.21 4.86
CA LEU A 71 9.99 11.61 3.64
C LEU A 71 10.59 12.23 2.37
N ALA A 72 10.76 13.55 2.34
CA ALA A 72 11.38 14.22 1.21
C ALA A 72 12.82 13.71 0.99
N TRP A 73 13.62 13.60 2.04
CA TRP A 73 14.99 13.07 1.96
C TRP A 73 15.04 11.58 1.63
N GLN A 74 14.16 10.76 2.22
CA GLN A 74 14.21 9.30 2.06
C GLN A 74 13.66 8.84 0.72
N MET A 75 12.60 9.49 0.19
CA MET A 75 11.90 8.97 -1.00
C MET A 75 11.57 10.03 -2.07
N GLY A 76 11.97 11.30 -1.85
CA GLY A 76 11.80 12.35 -2.86
C GLY A 76 10.41 12.97 -2.94
N ARG A 77 9.49 12.70 -2.00
CA ARG A 77 8.15 13.30 -2.01
C ARG A 77 8.25 14.81 -1.78
N PRO A 78 7.67 15.66 -2.66
CA PRO A 78 7.66 17.10 -2.43
C PRO A 78 6.98 17.47 -1.10
N THR A 79 7.64 18.32 -0.31
CA THR A 79 7.18 18.71 1.03
C THR A 79 5.82 19.37 1.03
N ARG A 80 5.44 20.02 -0.07
CA ARG A 80 4.10 20.63 -0.25
C ARG A 80 2.93 19.66 -0.10
N PHE A 81 3.14 18.36 -0.39
CA PHE A 81 2.13 17.33 -0.22
C PHE A 81 2.06 16.78 1.21
N GLY A 82 2.96 17.23 2.08
CA GLY A 82 2.98 16.86 3.49
C GLY A 82 3.31 15.40 3.73
N GLY A 83 2.98 14.95 4.94
CA GLY A 83 2.96 13.55 5.33
C GLY A 83 1.59 12.92 5.08
N GLU A 84 1.45 11.67 5.43
CA GLU A 84 0.24 10.87 5.21
C GLU A 84 -0.80 11.01 6.33
N PHE A 85 -0.73 12.10 7.11
CA PHE A 85 -1.45 12.25 8.39
C PHE A 85 -2.97 12.20 8.28
N GLY A 86 -3.55 12.80 7.23
CA GLY A 86 -4.99 12.74 6.99
C GLY A 86 -5.49 11.30 6.95
N GLY A 87 -4.95 10.51 6.04
CA GLY A 87 -5.34 9.11 5.90
C GLY A 87 -4.95 8.24 7.10
N VAL A 88 -3.84 8.53 7.79
CA VAL A 88 -3.46 7.84 9.04
C VAL A 88 -4.51 8.07 10.13
N ASN A 89 -4.97 9.31 10.28
CA ASN A 89 -5.99 9.68 11.25
C ASN A 89 -7.35 9.04 10.90
N ASP A 90 -7.79 9.14 9.64
CA ASP A 90 -9.07 8.62 9.19
C ASP A 90 -9.16 7.10 9.37
N ARG A 91 -8.10 6.36 8.95
CA ARG A 91 -8.03 4.91 9.12
C ARG A 91 -8.01 4.50 10.58
N THR A 92 -7.24 5.21 11.43
CA THR A 92 -7.18 4.93 12.86
C THR A 92 -8.51 5.20 13.54
N ALA A 93 -9.17 6.31 13.21
CA ALA A 93 -10.47 6.66 13.77
C ALA A 93 -11.53 5.61 13.41
N TYR A 94 -11.66 5.28 12.11
CA TYR A 94 -12.61 4.29 11.65
C TYR A 94 -12.38 2.89 12.25
N MET A 95 -11.13 2.40 12.21
CA MET A 95 -10.81 1.08 12.79
C MET A 95 -11.03 1.05 14.30
N SER A 96 -10.82 2.18 14.99
CA SER A 96 -11.15 2.28 16.44
C SER A 96 -12.64 2.24 16.69
N GLU A 97 -13.45 2.90 15.87
CA GLU A 97 -14.91 2.95 15.97
C GLU A 97 -15.52 1.56 15.80
N ILE A 98 -15.15 0.83 14.74
CA ILE A 98 -15.73 -0.47 14.44
C ILE A 98 -15.17 -1.62 15.28
N ALA A 99 -14.15 -1.38 16.13
CA ALA A 99 -13.41 -2.45 16.82
C ALA A 99 -14.29 -3.29 17.74
N ALA A 100 -15.18 -2.67 18.51
CA ALA A 100 -16.03 -3.37 19.47
C ALA A 100 -16.95 -4.38 18.76
N ASP A 101 -17.60 -3.97 17.69
CA ASP A 101 -18.51 -4.81 16.92
C ASP A 101 -17.76 -5.88 16.13
N SER A 102 -16.62 -5.52 15.54
CA SER A 102 -15.78 -6.44 14.76
C SER A 102 -15.19 -7.58 15.58
N LEU A 103 -14.89 -7.32 16.87
CA LEU A 103 -14.31 -8.28 17.79
C LEU A 103 -15.34 -8.95 18.72
N ALA A 104 -16.60 -8.52 18.64
CA ALA A 104 -17.68 -9.12 19.42
C ALA A 104 -17.87 -10.60 19.07
N PRO A 105 -18.17 -11.45 20.04
CA PRO A 105 -18.51 -12.84 19.76
C PRO A 105 -19.80 -12.94 18.94
N MET A 106 -19.79 -13.75 17.88
CA MET A 106 -21.00 -14.16 17.20
C MET A 106 -21.75 -15.17 18.07
N VAL A 107 -22.83 -14.74 18.68
CA VAL A 107 -23.68 -15.61 19.51
C VAL A 107 -24.58 -16.43 18.60
N VAL A 108 -24.43 -17.76 18.67
CA VAL A 108 -25.25 -18.74 17.94
C VAL A 108 -26.47 -19.15 18.78
N GLU A 109 -26.26 -19.32 20.10
CA GLU A 109 -27.30 -19.66 21.06
C GLU A 109 -26.86 -19.26 22.47
N ASP A 110 -27.78 -18.68 23.24
CA ASP A 110 -27.64 -18.51 24.69
C ASP A 110 -29.00 -18.87 25.33
N SER A 111 -29.20 -20.17 25.60
CA SER A 111 -30.38 -20.75 26.18
C SER A 111 -30.07 -21.31 27.56
N ASP A 112 -31.08 -21.83 28.24
CA ASP A 112 -30.89 -22.54 29.53
C ASP A 112 -30.03 -23.79 29.38
N ARG A 113 -29.96 -24.36 28.18
CA ARG A 113 -29.25 -25.63 27.93
C ARG A 113 -27.84 -25.43 27.37
N PHE A 114 -27.64 -24.39 26.57
CA PHE A 114 -26.36 -24.18 25.89
C PHE A 114 -25.99 -22.70 25.81
N LYS A 115 -24.67 -22.43 25.87
CA LYS A 115 -24.06 -21.21 25.38
C LYS A 115 -23.13 -21.58 24.25
N ARG A 116 -23.51 -21.17 23.01
CA ARG A 116 -22.73 -21.44 21.79
C ARG A 116 -22.38 -20.11 21.13
N GLN A 117 -21.10 -19.90 20.91
CA GLN A 117 -20.61 -18.67 20.29
C GLN A 117 -19.30 -18.90 19.56
N ILE A 118 -19.00 -18.02 18.61
CA ILE A 118 -17.70 -17.93 17.95
C ILE A 118 -17.06 -16.64 18.39
N ALA A 119 -16.00 -16.72 19.18
CA ALA A 119 -15.20 -15.55 19.60
C ALA A 119 -14.08 -15.28 18.60
N ARG A 120 -13.58 -14.04 18.59
CA ARG A 120 -12.39 -13.63 17.86
C ARG A 120 -11.23 -13.50 18.87
N GLU A 121 -10.15 -14.23 18.66
CA GLU A 121 -8.94 -14.17 19.48
C GLU A 121 -7.78 -13.62 18.67
N ALA A 122 -6.93 -12.80 19.29
CA ALA A 122 -5.67 -12.35 18.70
C ALA A 122 -4.85 -13.56 18.20
N VAL A 123 -4.23 -13.45 17.02
CA VAL A 123 -3.38 -14.52 16.49
C VAL A 123 -2.10 -14.70 17.31
N GLY A 124 -1.58 -13.61 17.91
CA GLY A 124 -0.39 -13.61 18.77
C GLY A 124 0.59 -12.52 18.39
N VAL A 125 1.72 -12.88 17.74
CA VAL A 125 2.70 -11.93 17.23
C VAL A 125 2.47 -11.70 15.73
N VAL A 126 2.24 -10.46 15.36
CA VAL A 126 2.09 -10.01 13.97
C VAL A 126 3.40 -9.41 13.48
N PHE A 127 3.91 -9.90 12.36
CA PHE A 127 5.09 -9.34 11.69
C PHE A 127 4.63 -8.48 10.51
N ILE A 128 5.01 -7.21 10.50
CA ILE A 128 4.70 -6.27 9.43
C ILE A 128 5.97 -5.98 8.65
N ILE A 129 5.95 -6.24 7.35
CA ILE A 129 7.01 -5.88 6.40
C ILE A 129 6.43 -4.80 5.50
N ALA A 130 6.76 -3.53 5.83
CA ALA A 130 6.14 -2.35 5.25
C ALA A 130 6.91 -1.83 4.02
N PRO A 131 6.22 -1.21 3.04
CA PRO A 131 6.80 -0.64 1.84
C PRO A 131 7.31 0.78 2.08
N TRP A 132 7.85 1.39 1.02
CA TRP A 132 8.46 2.73 1.09
C TRP A 132 7.60 3.83 0.45
N ASN A 133 6.62 3.51 -0.40
CA ASN A 133 5.90 4.48 -1.23
C ASN A 133 4.83 5.30 -0.48
N TYR A 134 4.03 4.64 0.37
CA TYR A 134 3.11 5.26 1.33
C TYR A 134 3.35 4.64 2.71
N PRO A 135 4.52 4.95 3.32
CA PRO A 135 5.06 4.14 4.40
C PRO A 135 4.25 4.18 5.69
N TYR A 136 3.63 5.31 6.04
CA TYR A 136 2.76 5.40 7.20
C TYR A 136 1.40 4.77 6.95
N LEU A 137 0.75 5.11 5.81
CA LEU A 137 -0.58 4.62 5.47
C LEU A 137 -0.66 3.11 5.39
N THR A 138 0.31 2.48 4.73
CA THR A 138 0.32 1.02 4.56
C THR A 138 0.64 0.31 5.87
N THR A 139 1.54 0.84 6.68
CA THR A 139 1.87 0.27 8.00
C THR A 139 0.68 0.31 8.94
N ILE A 140 -0.06 1.43 8.99
CA ILE A 140 -1.23 1.62 9.85
C ILE A 140 -2.36 0.64 9.52
N ASN A 141 -2.53 0.24 8.26
CA ASN A 141 -3.57 -0.70 7.85
C ASN A 141 -3.54 -2.02 8.64
N THR A 142 -2.36 -2.48 9.02
CA THR A 142 -2.18 -3.70 9.82
C THR A 142 -1.83 -3.40 11.27
N LEU A 143 -1.02 -2.37 11.55
CA LEU A 143 -0.57 -2.03 12.90
C LEU A 143 -1.74 -1.72 13.83
N VAL A 144 -2.66 -0.86 13.40
CA VAL A 144 -3.81 -0.42 14.20
C VAL A 144 -4.73 -1.59 14.58
N PRO A 145 -5.29 -2.36 13.63
CA PRO A 145 -6.16 -3.47 13.99
C PRO A 145 -5.43 -4.57 14.75
N ALA A 146 -4.13 -4.81 14.50
CA ALA A 146 -3.36 -5.80 15.23
C ALA A 146 -3.23 -5.44 16.72
N LEU A 147 -2.83 -4.21 17.05
CA LEU A 147 -2.71 -3.75 18.43
C LEU A 147 -4.06 -3.71 19.14
N ILE A 148 -5.10 -3.18 18.49
CA ILE A 148 -6.46 -3.11 19.05
C ILE A 148 -7.00 -4.52 19.33
N ALA A 149 -6.77 -5.49 18.45
CA ALA A 149 -7.20 -6.87 18.63
C ALA A 149 -6.44 -7.62 19.75
N GLY A 150 -5.35 -7.04 20.28
CA GLY A 150 -4.55 -7.63 21.35
C GLY A 150 -3.35 -8.44 20.89
N ASN A 151 -2.91 -8.25 19.63
CA ASN A 151 -1.63 -8.78 19.15
C ASN A 151 -0.47 -7.88 19.58
N THR A 152 0.73 -8.45 19.63
CA THR A 152 1.96 -7.69 19.59
C THR A 152 2.48 -7.59 18.16
N VAL A 153 3.24 -6.54 17.86
CA VAL A 153 3.71 -6.25 16.51
C VAL A 153 5.22 -6.10 16.48
N VAL A 154 5.84 -6.78 15.53
CA VAL A 154 7.23 -6.53 15.11
C VAL A 154 7.17 -5.91 13.72
N LEU A 155 7.72 -4.72 13.55
CA LEU A 155 7.75 -3.99 12.30
C LEU A 155 9.15 -4.01 11.71
N LYS A 156 9.27 -4.46 10.47
CA LYS A 156 10.44 -4.25 9.62
C LYS A 156 10.05 -3.32 8.48
N HIS A 157 10.48 -2.09 8.58
CA HIS A 157 10.21 -1.12 7.51
C HIS A 157 11.15 -1.30 6.31
N ALA A 158 10.74 -0.79 5.14
CA ALA A 158 11.61 -0.76 3.96
C ALA A 158 12.87 0.06 4.21
N THR A 159 14.00 -0.38 3.64
CA THR A 159 15.28 0.30 3.77
C THR A 159 15.21 1.76 3.29
N GLN A 160 14.46 2.01 2.21
CA GLN A 160 14.35 3.34 1.60
C GLN A 160 13.67 4.37 2.52
N THR A 161 12.79 3.93 3.42
CA THR A 161 12.07 4.80 4.39
C THR A 161 12.21 4.26 5.82
N MET A 162 13.43 3.86 6.17
CA MET A 162 13.70 3.16 7.43
C MET A 162 13.36 3.98 8.69
N LEU A 163 13.40 5.32 8.63
CA LEU A 163 13.09 6.17 9.78
C LEU A 163 11.60 6.17 10.12
N VAL A 164 10.72 5.79 9.19
CA VAL A 164 9.28 5.68 9.46
C VAL A 164 8.98 4.71 10.60
N GLY A 165 9.65 3.56 10.60
CA GLY A 165 9.49 2.59 11.69
C GLY A 165 9.96 3.14 13.05
N GLU A 166 11.02 3.97 13.07
CA GLU A 166 11.48 4.66 14.28
C GLU A 166 10.43 5.67 14.78
N ARG A 167 9.91 6.53 13.90
CA ARG A 167 8.90 7.54 14.25
C ARG A 167 7.64 6.90 14.79
N LEU A 168 7.18 5.82 14.16
CA LEU A 168 6.03 5.05 14.66
C LEU A 168 6.31 4.46 16.06
N ALA A 169 7.45 3.80 16.26
CA ALA A 169 7.81 3.23 17.54
C ALA A 169 7.93 4.31 18.63
N GLU A 170 8.63 5.41 18.34
CA GLU A 170 8.78 6.56 19.24
C GLU A 170 7.41 7.13 19.65
N ALA A 171 6.52 7.38 18.70
CA ALA A 171 5.20 7.95 18.95
C ALA A 171 4.32 7.01 19.83
N PHE A 172 4.27 5.73 19.49
CA PHE A 172 3.46 4.76 20.22
C PHE A 172 4.02 4.49 21.62
N HIS A 173 5.36 4.45 21.81
CA HIS A 173 5.98 4.32 23.12
C HIS A 173 5.74 5.57 23.98
N ALA A 174 5.84 6.77 23.41
CA ALA A 174 5.51 8.01 24.11
C ALA A 174 4.05 8.09 24.56
N ALA A 175 3.15 7.39 23.87
CA ALA A 175 1.75 7.23 24.25
C ALA A 175 1.49 6.16 25.32
N GLY A 176 2.51 5.38 25.70
CA GLY A 176 2.41 4.34 26.72
C GLY A 176 2.19 2.92 26.20
N VAL A 177 2.28 2.69 24.90
CA VAL A 177 2.35 1.32 24.34
C VAL A 177 3.70 0.72 24.75
N PRO A 178 3.73 -0.46 25.44
CA PRO A 178 4.99 -1.05 25.88
C PRO A 178 5.93 -1.40 24.71
N GLY A 179 7.24 -1.22 24.93
CA GLY A 179 8.24 -1.45 23.88
C GLY A 179 8.25 -2.88 23.33
N ASP A 180 7.91 -3.89 24.13
CA ASP A 180 7.85 -5.28 23.66
C ASP A 180 6.49 -5.62 23.00
N VAL A 181 5.49 -4.73 23.10
CA VAL A 181 4.20 -4.85 22.40
C VAL A 181 4.31 -4.34 20.97
N PHE A 182 5.07 -3.27 20.74
CA PHE A 182 5.37 -2.76 19.41
C PHE A 182 6.86 -2.50 19.27
N GLN A 183 7.52 -3.22 18.36
CA GLN A 183 8.96 -3.13 18.12
C GLN A 183 9.22 -2.77 16.65
N ASN A 184 10.09 -1.79 16.39
CA ASN A 184 10.72 -1.59 15.09
C ASN A 184 12.07 -2.30 15.06
N VAL A 185 12.34 -3.07 14.00
CA VAL A 185 13.58 -3.85 13.84
C VAL A 185 14.18 -3.64 12.45
N TYR A 186 15.50 -3.66 12.37
CA TYR A 186 16.25 -3.61 11.12
C TYR A 186 16.77 -5.00 10.77
N LEU A 187 16.23 -5.59 9.71
CA LEU A 187 16.55 -6.95 9.30
C LEU A 187 16.99 -6.96 7.83
N THR A 188 17.93 -7.84 7.53
CA THR A 188 18.23 -8.24 6.16
C THR A 188 17.17 -9.22 5.63
N HIS A 189 17.12 -9.43 4.32
CA HIS A 189 16.14 -10.34 3.72
C HIS A 189 16.30 -11.78 4.23
N ASP A 190 17.55 -12.27 4.31
CA ASP A 190 17.88 -13.60 4.80
C ASP A 190 17.44 -13.83 6.26
N VAL A 191 17.65 -12.85 7.14
CA VAL A 191 17.17 -12.90 8.54
C VAL A 191 15.64 -12.84 8.59
N THR A 192 15.00 -12.03 7.73
CA THR A 192 13.55 -11.95 7.62
C THR A 192 12.94 -13.30 7.24
N GLU A 193 13.47 -13.93 6.19
CA GLU A 193 13.02 -15.24 5.70
C GLU A 193 13.24 -16.33 6.76
N ALA A 194 14.41 -16.35 7.41
CA ALA A 194 14.72 -17.32 8.47
C ALA A 194 13.72 -17.25 9.63
N LEU A 195 13.38 -16.05 10.12
CA LEU A 195 12.39 -15.89 11.20
C LEU A 195 11.00 -16.42 10.81
N ILE A 196 10.57 -16.21 9.57
CA ILE A 196 9.30 -16.75 9.07
C ILE A 196 9.34 -18.27 9.02
N GLN A 197 10.41 -18.85 8.48
CA GLN A 197 10.62 -20.31 8.40
C GLN A 197 10.66 -20.96 9.78
N GLU A 198 11.23 -20.29 10.77
CA GLU A 198 11.31 -20.74 12.16
C GLU A 198 9.99 -20.55 12.94
N ARG A 199 8.95 -20.03 12.30
CA ARG A 199 7.63 -19.76 12.94
C ARG A 199 7.73 -18.78 14.12
N ALA A 200 8.62 -17.78 14.00
CA ALA A 200 8.77 -16.75 15.03
C ALA A 200 7.51 -15.89 15.20
N PHE A 201 6.66 -15.84 14.17
CA PHE A 201 5.43 -15.04 14.09
C PHE A 201 4.20 -15.90 13.81
N ASN A 202 3.04 -15.42 14.22
CA ASN A 202 1.75 -16.09 14.02
C ASN A 202 1.05 -15.62 12.72
N PHE A 203 1.33 -14.39 12.30
CA PHE A 203 0.84 -13.78 11.07
C PHE A 203 1.93 -12.84 10.52
N SER A 204 2.14 -12.87 9.21
CA SER A 204 3.06 -11.95 8.53
C SER A 204 2.29 -11.18 7.45
N ASN A 205 2.32 -9.84 7.53
CA ASN A 205 1.79 -8.97 6.48
C ASN A 205 2.94 -8.36 5.70
N PHE A 206 2.94 -8.57 4.40
CA PHE A 206 3.93 -8.00 3.49
C PHE A 206 3.24 -7.09 2.48
N THR A 207 3.69 -5.85 2.40
CA THR A 207 3.31 -4.94 1.32
C THR A 207 4.56 -4.58 0.53
N GLY A 208 4.53 -4.82 -0.79
CA GLY A 208 5.68 -4.59 -1.67
C GLY A 208 5.54 -5.24 -3.05
N SER A 209 6.67 -5.53 -3.70
CA SER A 209 6.68 -6.12 -5.04
C SER A 209 6.20 -7.58 -5.06
N VAL A 210 5.66 -8.02 -6.21
CA VAL A 210 5.26 -9.42 -6.45
C VAL A 210 6.39 -10.39 -6.15
N GLY A 211 7.62 -10.10 -6.61
CA GLY A 211 8.78 -10.93 -6.34
C GLY A 211 9.11 -11.03 -4.85
N GLY A 212 8.96 -9.93 -4.10
CA GLY A 212 9.09 -9.90 -2.63
C GLY A 212 8.02 -10.75 -1.96
N GLY A 213 6.77 -10.62 -2.37
CA GLY A 213 5.64 -11.43 -1.88
C GLY A 213 5.87 -12.92 -2.09
N ALA A 214 6.32 -13.31 -3.29
CA ALA A 214 6.65 -14.69 -3.61
C ALA A 214 7.79 -15.26 -2.72
N ASN A 215 8.77 -14.43 -2.34
CA ASN A 215 9.82 -14.85 -1.39
C ASN A 215 9.25 -15.09 0.02
N ILE A 216 8.38 -14.18 0.49
CA ILE A 216 7.72 -14.33 1.79
C ILE A 216 6.83 -15.58 1.81
N GLU A 217 6.08 -15.82 0.74
CA GLU A 217 5.24 -17.02 0.61
C GLU A 217 6.06 -18.30 0.64
N ARG A 218 7.17 -18.35 -0.08
CA ARG A 218 8.10 -19.49 -0.02
C ARG A 218 8.68 -19.70 1.37
N ALA A 219 9.06 -18.63 2.06
CA ALA A 219 9.57 -18.71 3.43
C ALA A 219 8.52 -19.25 4.40
N ALA A 220 7.24 -18.91 4.19
CA ALA A 220 6.14 -19.38 5.03
C ALA A 220 5.63 -20.78 4.68
N ALA A 221 6.01 -21.34 3.53
CA ALA A 221 5.53 -22.64 3.08
C ALA A 221 5.79 -23.75 4.13
N GLY A 222 4.75 -24.49 4.49
CA GLY A 222 4.81 -25.55 5.50
C GLY A 222 4.87 -25.08 6.96
N THR A 223 4.87 -23.78 7.22
CA THR A 223 4.88 -23.22 8.59
C THR A 223 3.49 -23.12 9.20
N PHE A 224 2.43 -23.05 8.39
CA PHE A 224 1.06 -22.72 8.74
C PHE A 224 0.88 -21.33 9.35
N THR A 225 1.87 -20.44 9.22
CA THR A 225 1.76 -19.02 9.57
C THR A 225 0.78 -18.33 8.63
N GLY A 226 -0.13 -17.51 9.17
CA GLY A 226 -1.03 -16.70 8.36
C GLY A 226 -0.26 -15.65 7.55
N LEU A 227 -0.69 -15.39 6.32
CA LEU A 227 -0.09 -14.40 5.43
C LEU A 227 -1.14 -13.40 4.91
N GLY A 228 -0.77 -12.12 4.92
CA GLY A 228 -1.35 -11.06 4.11
C GLY A 228 -0.30 -10.59 3.11
N LEU A 229 -0.66 -10.55 1.83
CA LEU A 229 0.23 -10.14 0.75
C LEU A 229 -0.49 -9.04 -0.05
N GLU A 230 -0.03 -7.80 0.09
CA GLU A 230 -0.49 -6.64 -0.64
C GLU A 230 0.62 -6.24 -1.62
N LEU A 231 0.44 -6.61 -2.90
CA LEU A 231 1.51 -6.53 -3.89
C LEU A 231 1.19 -5.47 -4.94
N GLY A 232 2.04 -5.40 -5.98
CA GLY A 232 1.90 -4.43 -7.04
C GLY A 232 0.64 -4.58 -7.88
N GLY A 233 0.39 -3.58 -8.71
CA GLY A 233 -0.72 -3.49 -9.64
C GLY A 233 -0.29 -3.00 -11.02
N LYS A 234 -1.23 -2.97 -11.96
CA LYS A 234 -1.17 -2.31 -13.26
C LYS A 234 -2.54 -1.73 -13.55
N ASP A 235 -2.98 -0.83 -12.68
CA ASP A 235 -4.37 -0.48 -12.57
C ASP A 235 -4.89 0.26 -13.81
N PRO A 236 -6.04 -0.16 -14.36
CA PRO A 236 -6.65 0.45 -15.52
C PRO A 236 -7.64 1.55 -15.16
N GLY A 237 -7.65 2.62 -15.96
CA GLY A 237 -8.74 3.58 -16.05
C GLY A 237 -9.55 3.36 -17.34
N TYR A 238 -10.89 3.40 -17.28
CA TYR A 238 -11.75 3.37 -18.47
C TYR A 238 -12.64 4.61 -18.52
N VAL A 239 -12.47 5.42 -19.56
CA VAL A 239 -13.25 6.64 -19.84
C VAL A 239 -14.30 6.30 -20.89
N MET A 240 -15.56 6.21 -20.46
CA MET A 240 -16.72 5.89 -21.30
C MET A 240 -17.19 7.11 -22.10
N ASP A 241 -18.06 6.89 -23.08
CA ASP A 241 -18.57 7.92 -23.99
C ASP A 241 -19.38 9.02 -23.33
N ASP A 242 -19.91 8.78 -22.12
CA ASP A 242 -20.72 9.70 -21.32
C ASP A 242 -19.96 10.28 -20.09
N ALA A 243 -18.65 10.06 -20.02
CA ALA A 243 -17.82 10.53 -18.89
C ALA A 243 -17.70 12.06 -18.86
N ASP A 244 -17.59 12.61 -17.63
CA ASP A 244 -17.08 13.97 -17.44
C ASP A 244 -15.58 13.99 -17.78
N LEU A 245 -15.27 14.54 -18.95
CA LEU A 245 -13.93 14.49 -19.52
C LEU A 245 -12.91 15.25 -18.67
N ASP A 246 -13.27 16.42 -18.14
CA ASP A 246 -12.34 17.25 -17.37
C ASP A 246 -12.03 16.60 -16.02
N ALA A 247 -13.04 16.09 -15.33
CA ALA A 247 -12.87 15.35 -14.10
C ALA A 247 -12.06 14.05 -14.31
N ALA A 248 -12.31 13.33 -15.42
CA ALA A 248 -11.59 12.12 -15.76
C ALA A 248 -10.10 12.38 -16.01
N VAL A 249 -9.77 13.43 -16.79
CA VAL A 249 -8.38 13.83 -17.04
C VAL A 249 -7.68 14.22 -15.75
N ASP A 250 -8.28 15.09 -14.94
CA ASP A 250 -7.66 15.58 -13.70
C ASP A 250 -7.33 14.41 -12.75
N SER A 251 -8.30 13.56 -12.48
CA SER A 251 -8.11 12.45 -11.54
C SER A 251 -7.21 11.33 -12.08
N LEU A 252 -7.35 10.94 -13.36
CA LEU A 252 -6.54 9.86 -13.93
C LEU A 252 -5.09 10.28 -14.12
N MET A 253 -4.83 11.55 -14.46
CA MET A 253 -3.46 12.06 -14.57
C MET A 253 -2.83 12.23 -13.19
N ASP A 254 -3.58 12.71 -12.18
CA ASP A 254 -3.11 12.72 -10.80
C ASP A 254 -2.78 11.30 -10.34
N GLY A 255 -3.68 10.34 -10.53
CA GLY A 255 -3.49 8.93 -10.18
C GLY A 255 -2.30 8.26 -10.89
N ALA A 256 -1.91 8.75 -12.08
CA ALA A 256 -0.76 8.25 -12.83
C ALA A 256 0.56 8.93 -12.44
N MET A 257 0.53 10.19 -11.99
CA MET A 257 1.74 11.02 -11.84
C MET A 257 2.05 11.41 -10.39
N PHE A 258 1.07 11.39 -9.48
CA PHE A 258 1.29 11.71 -8.07
C PHE A 258 2.37 10.82 -7.47
N ASN A 259 3.20 11.37 -6.56
CA ASN A 259 4.34 10.66 -5.97
C ASN A 259 5.32 10.08 -7.01
N ALA A 260 5.45 10.74 -8.18
CA ALA A 260 6.20 10.27 -9.35
C ALA A 260 5.71 8.88 -9.86
N GLY A 261 4.39 8.62 -9.82
CA GLY A 261 3.78 7.37 -10.23
C GLY A 261 4.05 6.17 -9.30
N GLN A 262 4.65 6.41 -8.13
CA GLN A 262 5.07 5.35 -7.22
C GLN A 262 3.93 4.96 -6.27
N CYS A 263 2.85 4.47 -6.83
CA CYS A 263 1.64 4.03 -6.14
C CYS A 263 1.26 2.60 -6.56
N CYS A 264 0.92 1.73 -5.60
CA CYS A 264 0.50 0.36 -5.91
C CYS A 264 -0.83 0.31 -6.69
N CYS A 265 -1.71 1.30 -6.47
CA CYS A 265 -2.95 1.53 -7.22
C CYS A 265 -2.86 2.73 -8.17
N GLY A 266 -1.64 3.09 -8.59
CA GLY A 266 -1.42 4.11 -9.61
C GLY A 266 -2.02 3.69 -10.95
N ILE A 267 -2.61 4.67 -11.66
CA ILE A 267 -3.18 4.41 -12.99
C ILE A 267 -2.03 4.29 -13.99
N GLU A 268 -1.81 3.09 -14.49
CA GLU A 268 -0.71 2.81 -15.41
C GLU A 268 -1.17 2.47 -16.84
N ARG A 269 -2.50 2.25 -17.03
CA ARG A 269 -3.14 1.97 -18.33
C ARG A 269 -4.46 2.71 -18.40
N ILE A 270 -4.70 3.43 -19.50
CA ILE A 270 -5.98 4.12 -19.70
C ILE A 270 -6.60 3.69 -21.02
N TYR A 271 -7.87 3.34 -20.98
CA TYR A 271 -8.71 3.00 -22.12
C TYR A 271 -9.76 4.10 -22.28
N VAL A 272 -9.82 4.70 -23.48
CA VAL A 272 -10.73 5.81 -23.73
C VAL A 272 -11.63 5.49 -24.91
N HIS A 273 -12.94 5.64 -24.70
CA HIS A 273 -13.90 5.49 -25.81
C HIS A 273 -13.55 6.40 -26.96
N GLU A 274 -13.67 5.91 -28.17
CA GLU A 274 -13.20 6.59 -29.39
C GLU A 274 -13.75 7.99 -29.59
N SER A 275 -14.98 8.25 -29.09
CA SER A 275 -15.61 9.57 -29.17
C SER A 275 -14.94 10.66 -28.31
N LEU A 276 -14.22 10.28 -27.24
CA LEU A 276 -13.55 11.20 -26.32
C LEU A 276 -12.02 11.14 -26.43
N TYR A 277 -11.48 10.18 -27.19
CA TYR A 277 -10.06 9.84 -27.16
C TYR A 277 -9.15 11.03 -27.48
N ASP A 278 -9.39 11.72 -28.60
CA ASP A 278 -8.49 12.79 -29.04
C ASP A 278 -8.49 13.97 -28.06
N ALA A 279 -9.69 14.34 -27.54
CA ALA A 279 -9.82 15.40 -26.54
C ALA A 279 -9.22 14.99 -25.18
N PHE A 280 -9.37 13.72 -24.78
CA PHE A 280 -8.74 13.20 -23.56
C PHE A 280 -7.22 13.28 -23.63
N VAL A 281 -6.64 12.82 -24.73
CA VAL A 281 -5.18 12.85 -24.96
C VAL A 281 -4.65 14.28 -24.94
N GLU A 282 -5.30 15.21 -25.67
CA GLU A 282 -4.89 16.62 -25.69
C GLU A 282 -4.86 17.24 -24.29
N LYS A 283 -5.94 17.06 -23.53
CA LYS A 283 -6.05 17.59 -22.16
C LYS A 283 -5.05 16.94 -21.20
N SER A 284 -4.82 15.62 -21.33
CA SER A 284 -3.83 14.89 -20.53
C SER A 284 -2.40 15.38 -20.77
N VAL A 285 -2.04 15.65 -22.02
CA VAL A 285 -0.75 16.24 -22.36
C VAL A 285 -0.58 17.62 -21.75
N ALA A 286 -1.62 18.45 -21.82
CA ALA A 286 -1.60 19.79 -21.21
C ALA A 286 -1.42 19.70 -19.69
N TRP A 287 -2.14 18.76 -19.03
CA TRP A 287 -2.05 18.53 -17.59
C TRP A 287 -0.65 18.11 -17.16
N VAL A 288 -0.03 17.14 -17.86
CA VAL A 288 1.31 16.64 -17.52
C VAL A 288 2.38 17.70 -17.78
N ASN A 289 2.27 18.50 -18.84
CA ASN A 289 3.20 19.61 -19.11
C ASN A 289 3.14 20.74 -18.07
N ALA A 290 2.09 20.81 -17.25
CA ALA A 290 1.99 21.76 -16.15
C ALA A 290 2.76 21.31 -14.89
N LEU A 291 3.19 20.04 -14.83
CA LEU A 291 3.99 19.53 -13.72
C LEU A 291 5.37 20.19 -13.67
N LYS A 292 5.88 20.33 -12.44
CA LYS A 292 7.22 20.85 -12.19
C LYS A 292 8.06 19.79 -11.50
N LEU A 293 8.92 19.13 -12.28
CA LEU A 293 9.89 18.18 -11.74
C LEU A 293 11.04 18.98 -11.11
N GLY A 294 11.25 18.77 -9.80
CA GLY A 294 12.26 19.54 -9.10
C GLY A 294 12.66 18.96 -7.75
N ASN A 295 13.49 19.71 -7.03
CA ASN A 295 13.88 19.36 -5.68
C ASN A 295 12.64 19.29 -4.78
N PRO A 296 12.44 18.24 -3.97
CA PRO A 296 11.25 18.09 -3.13
C PRO A 296 11.08 19.17 -2.07
N PHE A 297 12.13 19.94 -1.78
CA PHE A 297 12.09 21.07 -0.85
C PHE A 297 11.69 22.40 -1.50
N ASP A 298 11.64 22.46 -2.83
CA ASP A 298 11.19 23.66 -3.54
C ASP A 298 9.66 23.75 -3.46
N ALA A 299 9.15 24.90 -3.06
CA ALA A 299 7.71 25.09 -2.80
C ALA A 299 6.81 24.89 -4.02
N ASP A 300 7.33 25.06 -5.24
CA ASP A 300 6.60 24.90 -6.48
C ASP A 300 6.80 23.53 -7.15
N SER A 301 7.67 22.67 -6.63
CA SER A 301 7.82 21.31 -7.13
C SER A 301 6.54 20.52 -6.96
N THR A 302 5.98 19.99 -8.05
CA THR A 302 4.78 19.14 -8.06
C THR A 302 5.08 17.66 -8.26
N ILE A 303 6.26 17.36 -8.79
CA ILE A 303 6.78 16.00 -8.90
C ILE A 303 8.26 16.01 -8.47
N GLY A 304 8.63 15.10 -7.57
CA GLY A 304 9.99 14.93 -7.10
C GLY A 304 10.73 13.81 -7.82
N PRO A 305 11.97 13.48 -7.38
CA PRO A 305 12.67 12.33 -7.90
C PRO A 305 11.95 11.02 -7.53
N MET A 306 12.16 9.98 -8.32
CA MET A 306 11.83 8.61 -7.91
C MET A 306 12.68 8.21 -6.70
N ALA A 307 12.14 7.37 -5.85
CA ALA A 307 12.80 7.00 -4.58
C ALA A 307 14.19 6.33 -4.76
N ASN A 308 14.46 5.80 -5.95
CA ASN A 308 15.76 5.22 -6.25
C ASN A 308 16.05 5.27 -7.76
N LYS A 309 17.29 5.60 -8.13
CA LYS A 309 17.74 5.66 -9.54
C LYS A 309 17.52 4.34 -10.30
N ARG A 310 17.60 3.19 -9.64
CA ARG A 310 17.35 1.89 -10.27
C ARG A 310 15.89 1.72 -10.70
N PHE A 311 14.94 2.29 -9.96
CA PHE A 311 13.52 2.28 -10.35
C PHE A 311 13.30 3.19 -11.55
N ALA A 312 13.91 4.39 -11.55
CA ALA A 312 13.88 5.28 -12.70
C ALA A 312 14.49 4.63 -13.97
N ALA A 313 15.54 3.82 -13.83
CA ALA A 313 16.14 3.08 -14.93
C ALA A 313 15.15 2.09 -15.57
N VAL A 314 14.38 1.35 -14.76
CA VAL A 314 13.36 0.42 -15.27
C VAL A 314 12.29 1.14 -16.10
N VAL A 315 11.82 2.30 -15.63
CA VAL A 315 10.82 3.09 -16.37
C VAL A 315 11.40 3.61 -17.68
N ARG A 316 12.65 4.10 -17.68
CA ARG A 316 13.35 4.51 -18.90
C ARG A 316 13.45 3.39 -19.93
N GLU A 317 13.79 2.18 -19.47
CA GLU A 317 13.86 0.99 -20.33
C GLU A 317 12.49 0.67 -20.93
N GLN A 318 11.43 0.61 -20.12
CA GLN A 318 10.06 0.36 -20.61
C GLN A 318 9.61 1.40 -21.65
N VAL A 319 9.88 2.68 -21.42
CA VAL A 319 9.56 3.77 -22.37
C VAL A 319 10.35 3.61 -23.66
N ALA A 320 11.65 3.36 -23.57
CA ALA A 320 12.51 3.20 -24.75
C ALA A 320 12.12 1.97 -25.60
N GLU A 321 11.82 0.83 -24.95
CA GLU A 321 11.33 -0.39 -25.60
C GLU A 321 9.97 -0.14 -26.30
N ALA A 322 9.03 0.55 -25.63
CA ALA A 322 7.74 0.87 -26.22
C ALA A 322 7.88 1.77 -27.46
N ILE A 323 8.73 2.79 -27.40
CA ILE A 323 9.01 3.67 -28.54
C ILE A 323 9.63 2.88 -29.70
N ALA A 324 10.58 2.00 -29.41
CA ALA A 324 11.19 1.12 -30.41
C ALA A 324 10.17 0.15 -31.04
N ALA A 325 9.13 -0.24 -30.29
CA ALA A 325 8.02 -1.06 -30.77
C ALA A 325 6.92 -0.27 -31.49
N GLY A 326 7.03 1.06 -31.61
CA GLY A 326 6.10 1.91 -32.37
C GLY A 326 5.19 2.80 -31.53
N ALA A 327 5.31 2.78 -30.20
CA ALA A 327 4.61 3.73 -29.34
C ALA A 327 5.08 5.16 -29.62
N LYS A 328 4.17 6.11 -29.51
CA LYS A 328 4.45 7.53 -29.68
C LYS A 328 4.48 8.24 -28.32
N PRO A 329 5.63 8.77 -27.89
CA PRO A 329 5.70 9.63 -26.71
C PRO A 329 5.09 10.99 -27.03
N LEU A 330 4.35 11.56 -26.09
CA LEU A 330 3.64 12.82 -26.28
C LEU A 330 4.21 13.97 -25.45
N ILE A 331 4.99 13.68 -24.42
CA ILE A 331 5.62 14.69 -23.58
C ILE A 331 7.04 14.94 -24.11
N ASP A 332 7.34 16.19 -24.45
CA ASP A 332 8.69 16.59 -24.87
C ASP A 332 9.60 16.67 -23.64
N PRO A 333 10.67 15.85 -23.57
CA PRO A 333 11.61 15.90 -22.45
C PRO A 333 12.25 17.29 -22.25
N ALA A 334 12.30 18.13 -23.27
CA ALA A 334 12.84 19.49 -23.17
C ALA A 334 12.01 20.42 -22.27
N ASN A 335 10.76 20.03 -21.94
CA ASN A 335 9.91 20.76 -20.99
C ASN A 335 10.31 20.52 -19.53
N PHE A 336 11.21 19.59 -19.27
CA PHE A 336 11.67 19.19 -17.94
C PHE A 336 13.20 19.28 -17.82
N PRO A 337 13.76 19.25 -16.60
CA PRO A 337 15.21 19.19 -16.42
C PRO A 337 15.84 18.04 -17.20
N ALA A 338 17.05 18.26 -17.72
CA ALA A 338 17.76 17.26 -18.50
C ALA A 338 17.96 15.96 -17.70
N ASP A 339 17.67 14.83 -18.32
CA ASP A 339 17.85 13.51 -17.74
C ASP A 339 19.34 13.16 -17.64
N ASP A 340 19.85 13.04 -16.41
CA ASP A 340 21.25 12.67 -16.13
C ASP A 340 21.43 11.16 -15.84
N GLY A 341 20.37 10.35 -16.02
CA GLY A 341 20.34 8.94 -15.66
C GLY A 341 20.14 8.69 -14.16
N GLY A 342 19.89 9.73 -13.38
CA GLY A 342 19.66 9.72 -11.95
C GLY A 342 18.25 9.33 -11.55
N ALA A 343 17.82 9.81 -10.37
CA ALA A 343 16.49 9.56 -9.84
C ALA A 343 15.40 10.49 -10.38
N TYR A 344 15.78 11.66 -10.93
CA TYR A 344 14.84 12.59 -11.54
C TYR A 344 14.44 12.10 -12.93
N LEU A 345 13.16 11.84 -13.11
CA LEU A 345 12.60 11.27 -14.33
C LEU A 345 11.42 12.11 -14.81
N ALA A 346 11.52 12.63 -16.03
CA ALA A 346 10.42 13.36 -16.66
C ALA A 346 9.21 12.43 -16.87
N PRO A 347 7.97 12.90 -16.59
CA PRO A 347 6.77 12.13 -16.83
C PRO A 347 6.56 11.88 -18.33
N GLN A 348 5.86 10.78 -18.68
CA GLN A 348 5.57 10.46 -20.07
C GLN A 348 4.17 9.90 -20.26
N ILE A 349 3.55 10.31 -21.37
CA ILE A 349 2.32 9.72 -21.93
C ILE A 349 2.68 9.01 -23.22
N LEU A 350 2.27 7.75 -23.33
CA LEU A 350 2.47 6.94 -24.53
C LEU A 350 1.13 6.64 -25.20
N VAL A 351 1.05 6.86 -26.50
CA VAL A 351 -0.06 6.41 -27.36
C VAL A 351 0.45 5.46 -28.44
N ASN A 352 -0.44 4.85 -29.23
CA ASN A 352 -0.11 3.76 -30.14
C ASN A 352 0.56 2.58 -29.39
N VAL A 353 0.14 2.36 -28.16
CA VAL A 353 0.57 1.24 -27.33
C VAL A 353 -0.40 0.07 -27.47
N ASP A 354 0.12 -1.13 -27.23
CA ASP A 354 -0.68 -2.35 -27.13
C ASP A 354 -0.10 -3.30 -26.07
N HIS A 355 -0.82 -4.37 -25.78
CA HIS A 355 -0.46 -5.32 -24.75
C HIS A 355 0.73 -6.25 -25.08
N SER A 356 1.37 -6.12 -26.24
CA SER A 356 2.67 -6.74 -26.51
C SER A 356 3.82 -5.96 -25.87
N MET A 357 3.59 -4.69 -25.55
CA MET A 357 4.59 -3.80 -24.98
C MET A 357 4.70 -3.97 -23.46
N ARG A 358 5.91 -4.06 -22.96
CA ARG A 358 6.20 -4.25 -21.54
C ARG A 358 5.57 -3.19 -20.63
N VAL A 359 5.56 -1.93 -21.09
CA VAL A 359 4.94 -0.80 -20.40
C VAL A 359 3.43 -0.95 -20.19
N MET A 360 2.74 -1.83 -20.92
CA MET A 360 1.32 -2.12 -20.77
C MET A 360 1.04 -3.38 -19.95
N LYS A 361 2.06 -4.19 -19.66
CA LYS A 361 1.93 -5.49 -18.97
C LYS A 361 2.58 -5.52 -17.60
N GLU A 362 3.78 -4.96 -17.47
CA GLU A 362 4.55 -4.97 -16.23
C GLU A 362 4.31 -3.67 -15.46
N GLU A 363 4.22 -3.78 -14.15
CA GLU A 363 4.18 -2.61 -13.26
C GLU A 363 5.38 -1.70 -13.53
N SER A 364 5.11 -0.44 -13.83
CA SER A 364 6.14 0.59 -14.07
C SER A 364 6.59 1.24 -12.77
N PHE A 365 5.65 1.47 -11.87
CA PHE A 365 5.85 2.13 -10.58
C PHE A 365 6.61 3.46 -10.73
N GLY A 366 6.24 4.22 -11.75
CA GLY A 366 6.87 5.48 -12.13
C GLY A 366 5.99 6.34 -13.02
N PRO A 367 6.40 7.56 -13.36
CA PRO A 367 5.55 8.56 -13.98
C PRO A 367 5.36 8.31 -15.49
N VAL A 368 4.77 7.18 -15.84
CA VAL A 368 4.47 6.80 -17.24
C VAL A 368 3.11 6.14 -17.31
N VAL A 369 2.33 6.51 -18.33
CA VAL A 369 1.02 5.90 -18.59
C VAL A 369 0.83 5.66 -20.09
N GLY A 370 0.27 4.50 -20.43
CA GLY A 370 -0.16 4.17 -21.80
C GLY A 370 -1.66 4.44 -21.98
N ILE A 371 -2.03 5.10 -23.09
CA ILE A 371 -3.43 5.41 -23.44
C ILE A 371 -3.83 4.70 -24.72
N MET A 372 -4.88 3.88 -24.65
CA MET A 372 -5.45 3.15 -25.78
C MET A 372 -6.86 3.64 -26.09
N LYS A 373 -7.17 3.70 -27.39
CA LYS A 373 -8.53 3.94 -27.90
C LYS A 373 -9.31 2.63 -27.87
N VAL A 374 -10.57 2.67 -27.46
CA VAL A 374 -11.49 1.53 -27.49
C VAL A 374 -12.81 1.93 -28.14
N SER A 375 -13.48 0.97 -28.77
CA SER A 375 -14.75 1.18 -29.49
C SER A 375 -15.99 0.73 -28.73
N SER A 376 -15.81 -0.01 -27.61
CA SER A 376 -16.92 -0.59 -26.85
C SER A 376 -16.51 -0.97 -25.42
N ASP A 377 -17.52 -1.11 -24.54
CA ASP A 377 -17.33 -1.62 -23.18
C ASP A 377 -16.72 -3.04 -23.18
N ALA A 378 -17.15 -3.88 -24.11
CA ALA A 378 -16.65 -5.26 -24.21
C ALA A 378 -15.15 -5.32 -24.52
N GLU A 379 -14.67 -4.44 -25.40
CA GLU A 379 -13.24 -4.30 -25.71
C GLU A 379 -12.47 -3.79 -24.49
N ALA A 380 -12.97 -2.74 -23.82
CA ALA A 380 -12.36 -2.20 -22.62
C ALA A 380 -12.26 -3.26 -21.50
N ILE A 381 -13.33 -4.00 -21.22
CA ILE A 381 -13.34 -5.09 -20.24
C ILE A 381 -12.30 -6.16 -20.57
N ALA A 382 -12.20 -6.58 -21.83
CA ALA A 382 -11.23 -7.58 -22.25
C ALA A 382 -9.78 -7.10 -22.02
N LEU A 383 -9.48 -5.85 -22.37
CA LEU A 383 -8.16 -5.24 -22.18
C LEU A 383 -7.84 -4.98 -20.70
N MET A 384 -8.79 -4.53 -19.90
CA MET A 384 -8.60 -4.31 -18.47
C MET A 384 -8.24 -5.62 -17.75
N ASN A 385 -8.91 -6.72 -18.12
CA ASN A 385 -8.68 -8.06 -17.54
C ASN A 385 -7.41 -8.75 -18.08
N ASP A 386 -6.87 -8.32 -19.23
CA ASP A 386 -5.62 -8.86 -19.78
C ASP A 386 -4.39 -8.34 -19.02
N SER A 387 -4.29 -8.77 -17.77
CA SER A 387 -3.24 -8.41 -16.84
C SER A 387 -3.02 -9.52 -15.82
N PRO A 388 -1.78 -9.80 -15.41
CA PRO A 388 -1.53 -10.68 -14.27
C PRO A 388 -1.94 -10.06 -12.92
N TYR A 389 -2.20 -8.75 -12.88
CA TYR A 389 -2.57 -8.00 -11.69
C TYR A 389 -4.08 -7.78 -11.58
N GLY A 390 -4.52 -7.40 -10.38
CA GLY A 390 -5.90 -7.03 -10.11
C GLY A 390 -6.04 -6.32 -8.76
N LEU A 391 -5.50 -5.09 -8.63
CA LEU A 391 -5.64 -4.31 -7.40
C LEU A 391 -6.88 -3.43 -7.46
N THR A 392 -6.90 -2.42 -8.34
CA THR A 392 -8.09 -1.58 -8.54
C THR A 392 -8.41 -1.38 -10.01
N CYS A 393 -9.58 -0.83 -10.28
CA CYS A 393 -9.93 -0.22 -11.56
C CYS A 393 -10.74 1.05 -11.34
N SER A 394 -10.65 1.98 -12.31
CA SER A 394 -11.33 3.27 -12.29
C SER A 394 -12.24 3.40 -13.51
N LEU A 395 -13.54 3.52 -13.30
CA LEU A 395 -14.58 3.60 -14.33
C LEU A 395 -15.16 5.02 -14.36
N TRP A 396 -15.16 5.65 -15.52
CA TRP A 396 -15.61 7.03 -15.71
C TRP A 396 -16.85 7.08 -16.58
N THR A 397 -17.99 7.38 -15.98
CA THR A 397 -19.31 7.45 -16.60
C THR A 397 -20.27 8.27 -15.75
N SER A 398 -21.32 8.80 -16.34
CA SER A 398 -22.43 9.42 -15.62
C SER A 398 -23.47 8.40 -15.12
N ASN A 399 -23.35 7.11 -15.54
CA ASN A 399 -24.32 6.07 -15.25
C ASN A 399 -23.79 5.06 -14.21
N PRO A 400 -24.23 5.11 -12.94
CA PRO A 400 -23.76 4.20 -11.90
C PRO A 400 -24.14 2.72 -12.13
N ASP A 401 -25.27 2.45 -12.80
CA ASP A 401 -25.67 1.08 -13.09
C ASP A 401 -24.72 0.45 -14.12
N ARG A 402 -24.35 1.21 -15.17
CA ARG A 402 -23.34 0.79 -16.16
C ARG A 402 -21.98 0.56 -15.49
N ALA A 403 -21.57 1.44 -14.59
CA ALA A 403 -20.32 1.25 -13.82
C ALA A 403 -20.35 -0.04 -12.98
N ALA A 404 -21.48 -0.34 -12.33
CA ALA A 404 -21.65 -1.56 -11.54
C ALA A 404 -21.64 -2.82 -12.41
N GLU A 405 -22.33 -2.80 -13.56
CA GLU A 405 -22.36 -3.91 -14.52
C GLU A 405 -20.97 -4.22 -15.11
N ILE A 406 -20.21 -3.20 -15.46
CA ILE A 406 -18.84 -3.35 -15.96
C ILE A 406 -17.93 -3.79 -14.84
N GLY A 407 -18.00 -3.13 -13.67
CA GLY A 407 -17.18 -3.45 -12.51
C GLY A 407 -17.31 -4.91 -12.06
N ALA A 408 -18.51 -5.49 -12.16
CA ALA A 408 -18.74 -6.90 -11.86
C ALA A 408 -18.00 -7.87 -12.80
N GLN A 409 -17.51 -7.40 -13.94
CA GLN A 409 -16.79 -8.19 -14.93
C GLN A 409 -15.27 -7.96 -14.88
N ILE A 410 -14.80 -7.01 -14.07
CA ILE A 410 -13.36 -6.71 -13.92
C ILE A 410 -12.79 -7.50 -12.75
N GLU A 411 -11.68 -8.17 -12.99
CA GLU A 411 -10.97 -8.98 -11.99
C GLU A 411 -10.01 -8.10 -11.16
N THR A 412 -10.57 -7.33 -10.21
CA THR A 412 -9.84 -6.47 -9.28
C THR A 412 -10.40 -6.57 -7.87
N GLY A 413 -9.61 -6.14 -6.88
CA GLY A 413 -10.05 -6.06 -5.49
C GLY A 413 -10.98 -4.87 -5.22
N THR A 414 -10.79 -3.75 -5.92
CA THR A 414 -11.60 -2.53 -5.77
C THR A 414 -12.02 -1.97 -7.12
N VAL A 415 -13.29 -1.58 -7.23
CA VAL A 415 -13.85 -0.87 -8.38
C VAL A 415 -14.19 0.54 -7.94
N PHE A 416 -13.62 1.53 -8.61
CA PHE A 416 -13.95 2.94 -8.42
C PHE A 416 -14.84 3.46 -9.55
N MET A 417 -15.72 4.37 -9.23
CA MET A 417 -16.45 5.18 -10.20
C MET A 417 -16.12 6.65 -10.00
N ASN A 418 -15.71 7.32 -11.09
CA ASN A 418 -15.39 8.77 -11.14
C ASN A 418 -14.35 9.21 -10.09
N ARG A 419 -13.42 8.33 -9.78
CA ARG A 419 -12.24 8.57 -8.95
C ARG A 419 -11.24 7.44 -9.11
N CYS A 420 -10.04 7.63 -8.62
CA CYS A 420 -9.02 6.59 -8.45
C CYS A 420 -8.21 6.84 -7.17
N ASP A 421 -7.31 5.93 -6.83
CA ASP A 421 -6.28 6.09 -5.79
C ASP A 421 -6.83 6.58 -4.42
N TYR A 422 -7.90 5.93 -3.94
CA TYR A 422 -8.47 6.23 -2.63
C TYR A 422 -8.80 4.96 -1.86
N LEU A 423 -8.20 4.81 -0.68
CA LEU A 423 -8.50 3.70 0.22
C LEU A 423 -9.52 4.16 1.27
N ASP A 424 -10.78 3.75 1.07
CA ASP A 424 -11.83 3.96 2.06
C ASP A 424 -11.65 2.96 3.21
N PRO A 425 -11.47 3.41 4.47
CA PRO A 425 -11.29 2.49 5.60
C PRO A 425 -12.51 1.63 5.90
N ALA A 426 -13.69 1.97 5.40
CA ALA A 426 -14.90 1.16 5.54
C ALA A 426 -14.95 -0.02 4.58
N LEU A 427 -14.17 0.01 3.52
CA LEU A 427 -14.09 -1.04 2.52
C LEU A 427 -12.84 -1.90 2.70
N CYS A 428 -12.94 -3.16 2.29
CA CYS A 428 -11.77 -4.05 2.34
C CYS A 428 -10.76 -3.66 1.27
N TRP A 429 -9.54 -3.39 1.67
CA TRP A 429 -8.43 -3.27 0.76
C TRP A 429 -7.84 -4.65 0.48
N THR A 430 -7.96 -5.11 -0.75
CA THR A 430 -7.51 -6.44 -1.20
C THR A 430 -7.20 -6.40 -2.68
N GLY A 431 -6.47 -7.40 -3.16
CA GLY A 431 -6.21 -7.64 -4.58
C GLY A 431 -6.51 -9.08 -4.96
N CYS A 432 -6.43 -9.36 -6.25
CA CYS A 432 -6.53 -10.70 -6.80
C CYS A 432 -5.36 -10.97 -7.75
N LYS A 433 -5.25 -12.19 -8.30
CA LYS A 433 -4.16 -12.61 -9.18
C LYS A 433 -2.79 -12.40 -8.50
N ASP A 434 -1.79 -11.90 -9.24
CA ASP A 434 -0.44 -11.63 -8.72
C ASP A 434 -0.35 -10.40 -7.79
N THR A 435 -1.45 -9.66 -7.62
CA THR A 435 -1.55 -8.60 -6.62
C THR A 435 -1.62 -9.12 -5.19
N GLY A 436 -1.78 -10.43 -5.02
CA GLY A 436 -1.64 -11.09 -3.73
C GLY A 436 -2.95 -11.57 -3.13
N ARG A 437 -3.02 -11.59 -1.80
CA ARG A 437 -4.17 -12.15 -1.06
C ARG A 437 -4.25 -11.60 0.36
N GLY A 438 -5.41 -11.76 0.97
CA GLY A 438 -5.73 -11.21 2.27
C GLY A 438 -6.50 -9.91 2.12
N GLY A 439 -6.76 -9.26 3.21
CA GLY A 439 -7.46 -7.98 3.21
C GLY A 439 -7.09 -7.17 4.45
N SER A 440 -6.97 -5.89 4.26
CA SER A 440 -6.82 -4.91 5.34
C SER A 440 -7.98 -3.91 5.32
N LEU A 441 -8.08 -3.09 6.34
CA LEU A 441 -9.19 -2.17 6.58
C LEU A 441 -10.53 -2.90 6.75
N SER A 442 -11.61 -2.16 7.00
CA SER A 442 -12.94 -2.67 7.33
C SER A 442 -12.94 -3.73 8.46
N VAL A 443 -14.04 -4.42 8.66
CA VAL A 443 -14.13 -5.56 9.57
C VAL A 443 -13.16 -6.69 9.18
N LEU A 444 -12.85 -6.83 7.89
CA LEU A 444 -11.95 -7.86 7.38
C LEU A 444 -10.50 -7.65 7.83
N GLY A 445 -10.07 -6.40 8.04
CA GLY A 445 -8.77 -6.10 8.64
C GLY A 445 -8.61 -6.69 10.04
N PHE A 446 -9.67 -6.65 10.88
CA PHE A 446 -9.67 -7.35 12.16
C PHE A 446 -9.67 -8.88 11.99
N TYR A 447 -10.38 -9.39 11.00
CA TYR A 447 -10.44 -10.83 10.75
C TYR A 447 -9.09 -11.40 10.31
N SER A 448 -8.29 -10.64 9.58
CA SER A 448 -6.95 -11.04 9.17
C SER A 448 -5.98 -11.22 10.34
N VAL A 449 -6.10 -10.41 11.39
CA VAL A 449 -5.22 -10.45 12.57
C VAL A 449 -5.84 -11.15 13.79
N THR A 450 -6.96 -11.85 13.60
CA THR A 450 -7.63 -12.65 14.62
C THR A 450 -7.98 -14.04 14.09
N ARG A 451 -8.21 -14.97 14.98
CA ARG A 451 -8.68 -16.31 14.65
C ARG A 451 -10.02 -16.59 15.30
N PRO A 452 -10.94 -17.34 14.66
CA PRO A 452 -12.16 -17.79 15.29
C PRO A 452 -11.86 -18.87 16.32
N LYS A 453 -12.60 -18.81 17.46
CA LYS A 453 -12.61 -19.86 18.48
C LYS A 453 -14.05 -20.17 18.87
N SER A 454 -14.47 -21.39 18.64
CA SER A 454 -15.82 -21.85 18.97
C SER A 454 -15.93 -22.28 20.43
N TYR A 455 -16.95 -21.80 21.10
CA TYR A 455 -17.36 -22.25 22.45
C TYR A 455 -18.67 -22.99 22.32
N HIS A 456 -18.70 -24.26 22.74
CA HIS A 456 -19.89 -25.10 22.82
C HIS A 456 -20.05 -25.55 24.27
N LEU A 457 -20.68 -24.70 25.06
CA LEU A 457 -20.82 -24.92 26.49
C LEU A 457 -22.21 -25.45 26.79
N LYS A 458 -22.29 -26.71 27.22
CA LYS A 458 -23.53 -27.31 27.73
C LYS A 458 -23.70 -26.91 29.20
N LYS A 459 -24.78 -26.18 29.47
CA LYS A 459 -25.15 -25.83 30.83
C LYS A 459 -25.73 -27.09 31.51
N VAL A 460 -25.21 -27.46 32.68
CA VAL A 460 -25.75 -28.57 33.46
C VAL A 460 -26.86 -28.02 34.31
N THR A 461 -28.12 -28.36 34.02
CA THR A 461 -29.24 -28.17 34.92
C THR A 461 -29.15 -29.24 35.98
N LYS A 462 -29.02 -28.81 37.27
CA LYS A 462 -29.15 -29.72 38.39
C LYS A 462 -30.59 -30.23 38.49
#